data_735753d94d9a79a99a726c5d8aeec3d6
#
_entry.id   735753d94d9a79a99a726c5d8aeec3d6
#
_cell.length_a   1.000
_cell.length_b   1.000
_cell.length_c   1.000
_cell.angle_alpha   90.00
_cell.angle_beta   90.00
_cell.angle_gamma   90.00
#
_symmetry.space_group_name_H-M   'P 1'
#
loop_
_entity.id
_entity.type
_entity.pdbx_description
1 polymer ?
#
loop_
_entity_poly.entity_id
_entity_poly.type
_entity_poly.pdbx_seq_one_letter_code
_entity_poly.pdbx_strand_id
1 'polypeptide(L)'
;MSSFLDLRLGFIPLTDCAPLAVAKTMGFFAEEGLEVELSREASWATVRDKVAVGALDGAHMLAPMALAATVAGEADIIAPMALNRNGSAITVSRTLAGALHAAGPVSPEAPATAAGLAGVVEARRVRGEPPLTFAVVFPYSMHNYFLRYWLAQGGVDPDKDVRIVVIPPPRMVEQMRAGAVDGFCVGAPWNAVAEAEGVGEILITASRFWPSGPDKVLGMAARFASTRPDDLKACLRALMRAAAWADAPQNHEVLVEILARPEWVGAPADAIARALKSEIVFHRDGSGLPMPEHGLWFASQMVRWGQAGADADLEALVARVYRPDLYRAAALSLDPILDPALSFEDAATPDAARLFDQRPFDPAAPLAYASSFAIGRLRD
;
A
#
# COMPACT_ATOMS: atom_id res chain seq x y z
N MET A 1 6.81 -20.68 34.52
CA MET A 1 7.31 -19.57 33.69
C MET A 1 6.73 -19.76 32.30
N SER A 2 5.78 -18.92 31.90
CA SER A 2 5.29 -18.91 30.54
C SER A 2 6.43 -18.40 29.66
N SER A 3 7.02 -19.26 28.82
CA SER A 3 7.97 -18.78 27.81
C SER A 3 7.15 -18.02 26.77
N PHE A 4 7.35 -16.71 26.69
CA PHE A 4 6.88 -15.94 25.56
C PHE A 4 7.42 -16.54 24.25
N LEU A 5 6.61 -16.52 23.22
CA LEU A 5 6.99 -17.06 21.93
C LEU A 5 7.54 -15.94 21.06
N ASP A 6 8.79 -16.06 20.66
CA ASP A 6 9.50 -15.06 19.86
C ASP A 6 8.91 -14.99 18.44
N LEU A 7 8.51 -13.79 18.02
CA LEU A 7 8.03 -13.48 16.69
C LEU A 7 8.79 -12.28 16.14
N ARG A 8 9.34 -12.38 14.93
CA ARG A 8 10.10 -11.30 14.27
C ARG A 8 9.34 -10.75 13.09
N LEU A 9 8.93 -9.49 13.19
CA LEU A 9 8.21 -8.80 12.11
C LEU A 9 9.01 -7.60 11.60
N GLY A 10 9.09 -7.47 10.28
CA GLY A 10 9.70 -6.32 9.63
C GLY A 10 8.69 -5.21 9.33
N PHE A 11 9.17 -3.96 9.23
CA PHE A 11 8.35 -2.85 8.77
C PHE A 11 9.17 -1.76 8.09
N ILE A 12 8.52 -0.98 7.25
CA ILE A 12 9.06 0.24 6.63
C ILE A 12 8.48 1.48 7.35
N PRO A 13 9.27 2.56 7.56
CA PRO A 13 8.85 3.76 8.29
C PRO A 13 7.84 4.59 7.47
N LEU A 14 6.59 4.17 7.49
CA LEU A 14 5.43 4.80 6.90
C LEU A 14 4.31 4.85 7.93
N THR A 15 3.38 5.77 7.79
CA THR A 15 2.22 5.91 8.70
C THR A 15 1.41 4.60 8.79
N ASP A 16 1.39 3.82 7.72
CA ASP A 16 0.68 2.55 7.63
C ASP A 16 1.33 1.38 8.42
N CYS A 17 2.48 1.59 9.06
CA CYS A 17 3.01 0.65 10.06
C CYS A 17 2.29 0.78 11.43
N ALA A 18 1.35 1.69 11.56
CA ALA A 18 0.65 2.00 12.82
C ALA A 18 0.13 0.77 13.58
N PRO A 19 -0.53 -0.23 12.97
CA PRO A 19 -0.98 -1.39 13.72
C PRO A 19 0.14 -2.14 14.44
N LEU A 20 1.32 -2.26 13.81
CA LEU A 20 2.48 -2.89 14.43
C LEU A 20 3.07 -2.05 15.57
N ALA A 21 3.23 -0.74 15.32
CA ALA A 21 3.76 0.21 16.31
C ALA A 21 2.86 0.29 17.55
N VAL A 22 1.55 0.36 17.33
CA VAL A 22 0.54 0.38 18.41
C VAL A 22 0.53 -0.94 19.17
N ALA A 23 0.50 -2.09 18.48
CA ALA A 23 0.47 -3.39 19.14
C ALA A 23 1.68 -3.60 20.06
N LYS A 24 2.86 -3.14 19.65
CA LYS A 24 4.07 -3.19 20.48
C LYS A 24 4.03 -2.18 21.61
N THR A 25 3.69 -0.92 21.34
CA THR A 25 3.76 0.17 22.32
C THR A 25 2.66 0.05 23.38
N MET A 26 1.46 -0.37 23.00
CA MET A 26 0.31 -0.52 23.90
C MET A 26 0.24 -1.88 24.58
N GLY A 27 1.14 -2.81 24.22
CA GLY A 27 1.24 -4.12 24.87
C GLY A 27 0.30 -5.20 24.34
N PHE A 28 -0.44 -4.98 23.24
CA PHE A 28 -1.40 -5.96 22.71
C PHE A 28 -0.74 -7.29 22.32
N PHE A 29 0.51 -7.27 21.85
CA PHE A 29 1.25 -8.52 21.62
C PHE A 29 1.51 -9.29 22.94
N ALA A 30 1.92 -8.59 23.99
CA ALA A 30 2.20 -9.21 25.27
C ALA A 30 0.93 -9.78 25.94
N GLU A 31 -0.22 -9.11 25.78
CA GLU A 31 -1.53 -9.59 26.24
C GLU A 31 -1.96 -10.90 25.56
N GLU A 32 -1.51 -11.12 24.32
CA GLU A 32 -1.69 -12.37 23.57
C GLU A 32 -0.58 -13.41 23.84
N GLY A 33 0.34 -13.13 24.78
CA GLY A 33 1.44 -14.02 25.14
C GLY A 33 2.60 -14.06 24.15
N LEU A 34 2.69 -13.07 23.27
CA LEU A 34 3.75 -12.96 22.25
C LEU A 34 4.84 -11.98 22.66
N GLU A 35 6.10 -12.39 22.53
CA GLU A 35 7.23 -11.47 22.48
C GLU A 35 7.56 -11.17 21.01
N VAL A 36 7.29 -9.92 20.57
CA VAL A 36 7.49 -9.51 19.18
C VAL A 36 8.66 -8.57 19.06
N GLU A 37 9.67 -8.98 18.28
CA GLU A 37 10.73 -8.10 17.81
C GLU A 37 10.28 -7.42 16.52
N LEU A 38 10.31 -6.07 16.49
CA LEU A 38 10.00 -5.28 15.29
C LEU A 38 11.28 -4.74 14.69
N SER A 39 11.59 -5.17 13.47
CA SER A 39 12.79 -4.76 12.72
C SER A 39 12.42 -3.68 11.70
N ARG A 40 12.98 -2.48 11.90
CA ARG A 40 12.83 -1.35 10.96
C ARG A 40 13.75 -1.55 9.76
N GLU A 41 13.16 -1.74 8.59
CA GLU A 41 13.88 -2.10 7.38
C GLU A 41 14.16 -0.89 6.48
N ALA A 42 15.25 -0.97 5.71
CA ALA A 42 15.70 0.12 4.85
C ALA A 42 14.97 0.16 3.50
N SER A 43 14.47 -0.97 3.02
CA SER A 43 13.83 -1.10 1.71
C SER A 43 12.85 -2.27 1.66
N TRP A 44 11.90 -2.19 0.74
CA TRP A 44 10.94 -3.26 0.49
C TRP A 44 11.60 -4.55 -0.01
N ALA A 45 12.69 -4.45 -0.77
CA ALA A 45 13.48 -5.61 -1.18
C ALA A 45 14.03 -6.36 0.03
N THR A 46 14.60 -5.62 1.01
CA THR A 46 15.11 -6.22 2.25
C THR A 46 14.00 -6.91 3.04
N VAL A 47 12.80 -6.32 3.12
CA VAL A 47 11.62 -6.94 3.76
C VAL A 47 11.32 -8.28 3.10
N ARG A 48 11.15 -8.30 1.77
CA ARG A 48 10.86 -9.52 1.01
C ARG A 48 11.91 -10.60 1.25
N ASP A 49 13.18 -10.24 1.07
CA ASP A 49 14.29 -11.18 1.12
C ASP A 49 14.43 -11.80 2.53
N LYS A 50 14.30 -10.98 3.59
CA LYS A 50 14.35 -11.47 4.96
C LYS A 50 13.19 -12.42 5.31
N VAL A 51 11.98 -12.17 4.82
CA VAL A 51 10.85 -13.10 4.99
C VAL A 51 11.10 -14.39 4.19
N ALA A 52 11.58 -14.28 2.97
CA ALA A 52 11.87 -15.42 2.11
C ALA A 52 12.89 -16.38 2.72
N VAL A 53 13.98 -15.85 3.30
CA VAL A 53 15.03 -16.66 3.92
C VAL A 53 14.77 -17.04 5.38
N GLY A 54 13.67 -16.49 5.97
CA GLY A 54 13.28 -16.75 7.36
C GLY A 54 14.05 -15.99 8.43
N ALA A 55 14.71 -14.91 8.04
CA ALA A 55 15.25 -13.94 8.99
C ALA A 55 14.14 -13.13 9.67
N LEU A 56 13.00 -13.00 9.03
CA LEU A 56 11.72 -12.51 9.57
C LEU A 56 10.64 -13.58 9.40
N ASP A 57 9.72 -13.66 10.34
CA ASP A 57 8.55 -14.54 10.26
C ASP A 57 7.45 -13.94 9.40
N GLY A 58 7.40 -12.61 9.35
CA GLY A 58 6.50 -11.83 8.53
C GLY A 58 6.86 -10.36 8.52
N ALA A 59 6.05 -9.54 7.88
CA ALA A 59 6.28 -8.11 7.81
C ALA A 59 5.03 -7.31 7.42
N HIS A 60 5.02 -6.03 7.77
CA HIS A 60 4.29 -5.00 7.08
C HIS A 60 4.79 -4.98 5.62
N MET A 61 3.92 -5.30 4.67
CA MET A 61 4.32 -5.62 3.30
C MET A 61 3.38 -4.96 2.29
N LEU A 62 3.93 -4.64 1.12
CA LEU A 62 3.13 -4.23 -0.03
C LEU A 62 2.26 -5.39 -0.50
N ALA A 63 0.95 -5.17 -0.64
CA ALA A 63 0.03 -6.25 -0.99
C ALA A 63 0.41 -7.00 -2.29
N PRO A 64 0.81 -6.32 -3.40
CA PRO A 64 1.25 -7.03 -4.61
C PRO A 64 2.57 -7.79 -4.47
N MET A 65 3.40 -7.45 -3.50
CA MET A 65 4.70 -8.10 -3.29
C MET A 65 4.56 -9.58 -2.90
N ALA A 66 3.54 -9.90 -2.07
CA ALA A 66 3.26 -11.28 -1.68
C ALA A 66 2.85 -12.13 -2.89
N LEU A 67 2.02 -11.58 -3.80
CA LEU A 67 1.65 -12.21 -5.06
C LEU A 67 2.89 -12.42 -5.95
N ALA A 68 3.71 -11.39 -6.11
CA ALA A 68 4.90 -11.44 -6.95
C ALA A 68 5.92 -12.49 -6.47
N ALA A 69 6.14 -12.59 -5.16
CA ALA A 69 7.03 -13.61 -4.59
C ALA A 69 6.56 -15.05 -4.93
N THR A 70 5.25 -15.26 -4.91
CA THR A 70 4.63 -16.54 -5.27
C THR A 70 4.74 -16.82 -6.78
N VAL A 71 4.47 -15.82 -7.64
CA VAL A 71 4.63 -15.95 -9.11
C VAL A 71 6.06 -16.28 -9.50
N ALA A 72 7.02 -15.62 -8.88
CA ALA A 72 8.44 -15.85 -9.14
C ALA A 72 8.97 -17.18 -8.55
N GLY A 73 8.20 -17.85 -7.70
CA GLY A 73 8.66 -19.03 -6.97
C GLY A 73 9.76 -18.74 -5.95
N GLU A 74 9.91 -17.47 -5.56
CA GLU A 74 10.97 -17.03 -4.64
C GLU A 74 10.64 -17.32 -3.19
N ALA A 75 9.37 -17.18 -2.80
CA ALA A 75 8.90 -17.46 -1.45
C ALA A 75 7.39 -17.71 -1.40
N ASP A 76 6.96 -18.57 -0.47
CA ASP A 76 5.56 -18.74 -0.11
C ASP A 76 5.20 -17.75 1.00
N ILE A 77 4.61 -16.63 0.59
CA ILE A 77 4.13 -15.58 1.48
C ILE A 77 2.61 -15.52 1.41
N ILE A 78 1.96 -15.57 2.56
CA ILE A 78 0.51 -15.39 2.68
C ILE A 78 0.18 -14.00 3.26
N ALA A 79 -0.99 -13.50 2.94
CA ALA A 79 -1.56 -12.25 3.44
C ALA A 79 -2.82 -12.55 4.27
N PRO A 80 -2.68 -12.86 5.57
CA PRO A 80 -3.81 -13.19 6.43
C PRO A 80 -4.56 -11.96 6.97
N MET A 81 -4.01 -10.74 6.79
CA MET A 81 -4.64 -9.49 7.24
C MET A 81 -4.23 -8.34 6.31
N ALA A 82 -5.16 -7.47 5.96
CA ALA A 82 -4.86 -6.15 5.43
C ALA A 82 -4.52 -5.20 6.58
N LEU A 83 -3.45 -4.41 6.46
CA LEU A 83 -3.01 -3.50 7.51
C LEU A 83 -3.63 -2.12 7.39
N ASN A 84 -3.93 -1.70 6.17
CA ASN A 84 -4.62 -0.44 5.91
C ASN A 84 -5.27 -0.41 4.52
N ARG A 85 -6.18 0.55 4.36
CA ARG A 85 -6.67 1.02 3.06
C ARG A 85 -6.26 2.48 2.87
N ASN A 86 -6.03 2.87 1.60
CA ASN A 86 -5.59 4.21 1.22
C ASN A 86 -4.25 4.62 1.87
N GLY A 87 -4.03 5.94 2.04
CA GLY A 87 -2.82 6.48 2.69
C GLY A 87 -1.65 6.75 1.74
N SER A 88 -1.81 6.57 0.43
CA SER A 88 -0.80 6.93 -0.57
C SER A 88 -1.29 8.05 -1.49
N ALA A 89 -0.37 8.73 -2.17
CA ALA A 89 -0.70 9.79 -3.11
C ALA A 89 0.36 9.93 -4.21
N ILE A 90 -0.05 10.52 -5.35
CA ILE A 90 0.86 11.01 -6.37
C ILE A 90 1.14 12.48 -6.08
N THR A 91 2.40 12.79 -5.86
CA THR A 91 2.93 14.14 -5.63
C THR A 91 3.89 14.50 -6.77
N VAL A 92 3.79 15.71 -7.29
CA VAL A 92 4.69 16.23 -8.32
C VAL A 92 5.46 17.45 -7.80
N SER A 93 6.61 17.73 -8.42
CA SER A 93 7.38 18.93 -8.12
C SER A 93 6.57 20.19 -8.40
N ARG A 94 6.88 21.28 -7.70
CA ARG A 94 6.20 22.59 -7.93
C ARG A 94 6.34 23.06 -9.38
N THR A 95 7.48 22.75 -10.03
CA THR A 95 7.70 23.05 -11.44
C THR A 95 6.74 22.30 -12.35
N LEU A 96 6.58 20.98 -12.13
CA LEU A 96 5.64 20.18 -12.91
C LEU A 96 4.19 20.56 -12.61
N ALA A 97 3.85 20.82 -11.36
CA ALA A 97 2.51 21.31 -10.96
C ALA A 97 2.15 22.60 -11.71
N GLY A 98 3.07 23.59 -11.74
CA GLY A 98 2.87 24.82 -12.49
C GLY A 98 2.65 24.60 -13.99
N ALA A 99 3.38 23.67 -14.61
CA ALA A 99 3.18 23.31 -16.01
C ALA A 99 1.81 22.65 -16.26
N LEU A 100 1.36 21.78 -15.34
CA LEU A 100 0.06 21.13 -15.41
C LEU A 100 -1.08 22.15 -15.25
N HIS A 101 -0.97 23.08 -14.30
CA HIS A 101 -1.96 24.15 -14.10
C HIS A 101 -2.06 25.08 -15.32
N ALA A 102 -0.94 25.36 -15.99
CA ALA A 102 -0.92 26.14 -17.21
C ALA A 102 -1.54 25.43 -18.42
N ALA A 103 -1.54 24.09 -18.42
CA ALA A 103 -2.12 23.27 -19.48
C ALA A 103 -3.65 23.16 -19.41
N GLY A 104 -4.28 23.60 -18.31
CA GLY A 104 -5.72 23.64 -18.13
C GLY A 104 -6.14 23.52 -16.65
N PRO A 105 -7.36 23.93 -16.31
CA PRO A 105 -7.81 23.86 -14.92
C PRO A 105 -7.93 22.40 -14.46
N VAL A 106 -7.20 22.07 -13.41
CA VAL A 106 -7.49 20.87 -12.62
C VAL A 106 -8.73 21.20 -11.79
N SER A 107 -9.90 20.68 -12.23
CA SER A 107 -11.12 20.88 -11.44
C SER A 107 -10.98 20.16 -10.08
N PRO A 108 -11.25 20.85 -8.95
CA PRO A 108 -11.29 20.19 -7.66
C PRO A 108 -12.36 19.08 -7.56
N GLU A 109 -13.36 19.14 -8.45
CA GLU A 109 -14.51 18.22 -8.49
C GLU A 109 -14.32 17.08 -9.49
N ALA A 110 -13.47 17.25 -10.52
CA ALA A 110 -13.10 16.17 -11.41
C ALA A 110 -11.94 15.37 -10.82
N PRO A 111 -11.90 14.03 -11.00
CA PRO A 111 -10.71 13.27 -10.65
C PRO A 111 -9.50 13.90 -11.38
N ALA A 112 -8.43 14.17 -10.65
CA ALA A 112 -7.21 14.71 -11.25
C ALA A 112 -6.65 13.67 -12.21
N THR A 113 -6.93 13.83 -13.50
CA THR A 113 -6.44 12.95 -14.56
C THR A 113 -5.05 13.40 -15.01
N ALA A 114 -4.27 12.48 -15.53
CA ALA A 114 -2.98 12.82 -16.14
C ALA A 114 -3.10 13.46 -17.55
N ALA A 115 -4.30 13.86 -17.98
CA ALA A 115 -4.54 14.36 -19.35
C ALA A 115 -3.66 15.58 -19.71
N GLY A 116 -3.47 16.52 -18.79
CA GLY A 116 -2.55 17.64 -19.00
C GLY A 116 -1.08 17.23 -19.12
N LEU A 117 -0.72 16.10 -18.51
CA LEU A 117 0.66 15.60 -18.51
C LEU A 117 1.11 15.14 -19.90
N ALA A 118 0.23 14.55 -20.71
CA ALA A 118 0.57 14.15 -22.07
C ALA A 118 1.07 15.36 -22.91
N GLY A 119 0.41 16.51 -22.77
CA GLY A 119 0.86 17.74 -23.44
C GLY A 119 2.22 18.24 -22.94
N VAL A 120 2.48 18.14 -21.63
CA VAL A 120 3.79 18.50 -21.05
C VAL A 120 4.89 17.55 -21.54
N VAL A 121 4.61 16.25 -21.57
CA VAL A 121 5.56 15.22 -22.08
C VAL A 121 5.89 15.48 -23.54
N GLU A 122 4.89 15.70 -24.38
CA GLU A 122 5.10 15.97 -25.81
C GLU A 122 5.87 17.27 -26.03
N ALA A 123 5.54 18.33 -25.31
CA ALA A 123 6.27 19.59 -25.41
C ALA A 123 7.75 19.44 -25.03
N ARG A 124 8.07 18.64 -24.00
CA ARG A 124 9.46 18.32 -23.62
C ARG A 124 10.17 17.54 -24.72
N ARG A 125 9.50 16.52 -25.29
CA ARG A 125 10.03 15.71 -26.39
C ARG A 125 10.39 16.57 -27.60
N VAL A 126 9.52 17.50 -27.99
CA VAL A 126 9.75 18.42 -29.09
C VAL A 126 10.98 19.34 -28.84
N ARG A 127 11.19 19.75 -27.57
CA ARG A 127 12.38 20.56 -27.19
C ARG A 127 13.65 19.75 -26.98
N GLY A 128 13.59 18.41 -27.13
CA GLY A 128 14.76 17.55 -26.89
C GLY A 128 15.18 17.46 -25.42
N GLU A 129 14.26 17.74 -24.48
CA GLU A 129 14.52 17.65 -23.06
C GLU A 129 14.44 16.18 -22.58
N PRO A 130 15.14 15.82 -21.49
CA PRO A 130 15.04 14.49 -20.91
C PRO A 130 13.61 14.16 -20.51
N PRO A 131 13.19 12.86 -20.58
CA PRO A 131 11.90 12.42 -20.09
C PRO A 131 11.70 12.79 -18.61
N LEU A 132 10.45 13.06 -18.22
CA LEU A 132 10.10 13.23 -16.81
C LEU A 132 10.43 11.96 -16.03
N THR A 133 10.95 12.13 -14.83
CA THR A 133 11.33 11.03 -13.94
C THR A 133 10.36 10.95 -12.77
N PHE A 134 9.69 9.82 -12.62
CA PHE A 134 8.82 9.51 -11.48
C PHE A 134 9.44 8.45 -10.58
N ALA A 135 9.20 8.54 -9.28
CA ALA A 135 9.68 7.55 -8.33
C ALA A 135 8.52 6.75 -7.73
N VAL A 136 8.76 5.47 -7.52
CA VAL A 136 7.92 4.54 -6.76
C VAL A 136 8.78 3.80 -5.74
N VAL A 137 8.15 3.12 -4.80
CA VAL A 137 8.86 2.47 -3.70
C VAL A 137 9.35 1.05 -4.05
N PHE A 138 8.67 0.39 -4.99
CA PHE A 138 8.97 -0.98 -5.44
C PHE A 138 8.16 -1.32 -6.69
N PRO A 139 8.66 -2.18 -7.62
CA PRO A 139 7.92 -2.55 -8.84
C PRO A 139 6.59 -3.25 -8.58
N TYR A 140 6.52 -4.10 -7.56
CA TYR A 140 5.31 -4.80 -7.14
C TYR A 140 4.69 -4.08 -5.95
N SER A 141 4.10 -2.89 -6.20
CA SER A 141 3.47 -2.06 -5.18
C SER A 141 2.20 -1.41 -5.69
N MET A 142 1.25 -1.13 -4.80
CA MET A 142 0.10 -0.28 -5.13
C MET A 142 0.56 1.05 -5.73
N HIS A 143 1.63 1.64 -5.18
CA HIS A 143 2.21 2.90 -5.66
C HIS A 143 2.61 2.85 -7.14
N ASN A 144 3.26 1.74 -7.57
CA ASN A 144 3.65 1.57 -8.98
C ASN A 144 2.44 1.39 -9.88
N TYR A 145 1.47 0.55 -9.47
CA TYR A 145 0.27 0.31 -10.29
C TYR A 145 -0.63 1.55 -10.32
N PHE A 146 -0.75 2.27 -9.24
CA PHE A 146 -1.46 3.53 -9.16
C PHE A 146 -0.86 4.56 -10.13
N LEU A 147 0.46 4.77 -10.05
CA LEU A 147 1.16 5.71 -10.92
C LEU A 147 1.02 5.31 -12.41
N ARG A 148 1.27 4.04 -12.74
CA ARG A 148 1.16 3.52 -14.11
C ARG A 148 -0.26 3.63 -14.67
N TYR A 149 -1.25 3.32 -13.85
CA TYR A 149 -2.65 3.42 -14.24
C TYR A 149 -3.02 4.89 -14.51
N TRP A 150 -2.66 5.79 -13.61
CA TRP A 150 -2.91 7.23 -13.73
C TRP A 150 -2.24 7.83 -14.97
N LEU A 151 -0.96 7.52 -15.23
CA LEU A 151 -0.23 7.94 -16.43
C LEU A 151 -0.93 7.45 -17.71
N ALA A 152 -1.24 6.15 -17.77
CA ALA A 152 -1.87 5.52 -18.94
C ALA A 152 -3.25 6.09 -19.25
N GLN A 153 -4.05 6.43 -18.23
CA GLN A 153 -5.36 7.09 -18.42
C GLN A 153 -5.21 8.51 -18.98
N GLY A 154 -4.11 9.18 -18.71
CA GLY A 154 -3.78 10.47 -19.32
C GLY A 154 -3.15 10.37 -20.70
N GLY A 155 -3.03 9.16 -21.28
CA GLY A 155 -2.40 8.95 -22.57
C GLY A 155 -0.87 8.91 -22.56
N VAL A 156 -0.25 8.79 -21.38
CA VAL A 156 1.20 8.69 -21.19
C VAL A 156 1.58 7.22 -21.00
N ASP A 157 2.40 6.66 -21.88
CA ASP A 157 2.93 5.31 -21.74
C ASP A 157 4.05 5.31 -20.68
N PRO A 158 3.86 4.65 -19.52
CA PRO A 158 4.82 4.69 -18.42
C PRO A 158 6.16 4.01 -18.72
N ASP A 159 6.23 3.21 -19.78
CA ASP A 159 7.45 2.50 -20.18
C ASP A 159 8.19 3.21 -21.36
N LYS A 160 7.53 4.14 -22.08
CA LYS A 160 8.09 4.83 -23.26
C LYS A 160 8.27 6.32 -23.05
N ASP A 161 7.31 6.97 -22.38
CA ASP A 161 7.20 8.43 -22.37
C ASP A 161 7.81 9.07 -21.13
N VAL A 162 8.00 8.30 -20.06
CA VAL A 162 8.57 8.74 -18.79
C VAL A 162 9.58 7.72 -18.26
N ARG A 163 10.34 8.11 -17.26
CA ARG A 163 11.25 7.23 -16.55
C ARG A 163 10.70 6.95 -15.15
N ILE A 164 10.54 5.66 -14.78
CA ILE A 164 10.15 5.26 -13.43
C ILE A 164 11.35 4.66 -12.72
N VAL A 165 11.68 5.19 -11.53
CA VAL A 165 12.79 4.75 -10.68
C VAL A 165 12.29 4.29 -9.31
N VAL A 166 13.08 3.45 -8.64
CA VAL A 166 12.76 2.97 -7.29
C VAL A 166 13.57 3.76 -6.26
N ILE A 167 12.88 4.38 -5.30
CA ILE A 167 13.48 5.17 -4.22
C ILE A 167 12.84 4.77 -2.88
N PRO A 168 13.61 4.55 -1.80
CA PRO A 168 13.04 4.33 -0.48
C PRO A 168 12.20 5.51 0.01
N PRO A 169 11.05 5.27 0.68
CA PRO A 169 10.11 6.31 1.09
C PRO A 169 10.73 7.53 1.79
N PRO A 170 11.63 7.40 2.79
CA PRO A 170 12.18 8.56 3.48
C PRO A 170 13.08 9.46 2.61
N ARG A 171 13.48 8.97 1.43
CA ARG A 171 14.36 9.73 0.52
C ARG A 171 13.62 10.46 -0.60
N MET A 172 12.31 10.25 -0.74
CA MET A 172 11.50 10.82 -1.83
C MET A 172 11.55 12.34 -1.87
N VAL A 173 11.35 12.99 -0.71
CA VAL A 173 11.32 14.47 -0.60
C VAL A 173 12.69 15.08 -0.92
N GLU A 174 13.78 14.48 -0.43
CA GLU A 174 15.16 14.89 -0.73
C GLU A 174 15.44 14.84 -2.23
N GLN A 175 15.06 13.73 -2.88
CA GLN A 175 15.29 13.54 -4.31
C GLN A 175 14.47 14.51 -5.17
N MET A 176 13.25 14.83 -4.77
CA MET A 176 12.44 15.85 -5.43
C MET A 176 13.05 17.25 -5.26
N ARG A 177 13.50 17.61 -4.05
CA ARG A 177 14.18 18.88 -3.77
C ARG A 177 15.46 19.04 -4.60
N ALA A 178 16.20 17.95 -4.78
CA ALA A 178 17.39 17.92 -5.62
C ALA A 178 17.10 17.97 -7.14
N GLY A 179 15.83 17.93 -7.56
CA GLY A 179 15.45 17.88 -8.97
C GLY A 179 15.75 16.53 -9.65
N ALA A 180 16.03 15.48 -8.89
CA ALA A 180 16.30 14.15 -9.42
C ALA A 180 15.03 13.42 -9.87
N VAL A 181 13.87 13.80 -9.33
CA VAL A 181 12.56 13.31 -9.74
C VAL A 181 11.56 14.45 -9.90
N ASP A 182 10.71 14.35 -10.91
CA ASP A 182 9.64 15.30 -11.21
C ASP A 182 8.35 14.97 -10.45
N GLY A 183 8.20 13.72 -10.00
CA GLY A 183 7.08 13.27 -9.20
C GLY A 183 7.35 11.94 -8.54
N PHE A 184 6.48 11.55 -7.61
CA PHE A 184 6.52 10.24 -6.96
C PHE A 184 5.14 9.78 -6.52
N CYS A 185 5.00 8.46 -6.37
CA CYS A 185 3.89 7.85 -5.64
C CYS A 185 4.45 7.09 -4.43
N VAL A 186 3.98 7.44 -3.24
CA VAL A 186 4.49 6.91 -1.97
C VAL A 186 3.38 6.90 -0.91
N GLY A 187 3.53 6.04 0.11
CA GLY A 187 2.70 6.04 1.31
C GLY A 187 2.98 7.26 2.21
N ALA A 188 1.97 7.61 3.00
CA ALA A 188 2.09 8.68 3.99
C ALA A 188 3.23 8.42 5.00
N PRO A 189 3.87 9.48 5.56
CA PRO A 189 3.47 10.89 5.47
C PRO A 189 4.26 11.70 4.42
N TRP A 190 5.08 11.08 3.59
CA TRP A 190 6.08 11.77 2.75
C TRP A 190 5.48 12.73 1.71
N ASN A 191 4.24 12.48 1.26
CA ASN A 191 3.49 13.41 0.42
C ASN A 191 3.20 14.72 1.19
N ALA A 192 2.72 14.60 2.44
CA ALA A 192 2.45 15.75 3.30
C ALA A 192 3.73 16.52 3.67
N VAL A 193 4.85 15.82 3.85
CA VAL A 193 6.17 16.44 4.07
C VAL A 193 6.59 17.27 2.84
N ALA A 194 6.49 16.70 1.63
CA ALA A 194 6.85 17.43 0.40
C ALA A 194 6.03 18.71 0.21
N GLU A 195 4.75 18.65 0.55
CA GLU A 195 3.83 19.79 0.46
C GLU A 195 4.15 20.84 1.53
N ALA A 196 4.35 20.43 2.80
CA ALA A 196 4.72 21.31 3.89
C ALA A 196 6.05 22.04 3.67
N GLU A 197 7.02 21.38 3.04
CA GLU A 197 8.31 21.95 2.67
C GLU A 197 8.27 22.78 1.35
N GLY A 198 7.10 22.86 0.71
CA GLY A 198 6.91 23.63 -0.53
C GLY A 198 7.65 23.08 -1.75
N VAL A 199 8.14 21.84 -1.71
CA VAL A 199 8.86 21.21 -2.82
C VAL A 199 7.95 20.44 -3.77
N GLY A 200 6.77 20.03 -3.32
CA GLY A 200 5.80 19.26 -4.09
C GLY A 200 4.36 19.74 -3.93
N GLU A 201 3.49 19.19 -4.76
CA GLU A 201 2.04 19.35 -4.72
C GLU A 201 1.39 17.98 -4.91
N ILE A 202 0.45 17.63 -4.01
CA ILE A 202 -0.32 16.40 -4.11
C ILE A 202 -1.38 16.57 -5.21
N LEU A 203 -1.31 15.77 -6.27
CA LEU A 203 -2.27 15.83 -7.38
C LEU A 203 -3.49 14.95 -7.13
N ILE A 204 -3.27 13.71 -6.67
CA ILE A 204 -4.34 12.77 -6.43
C ILE A 204 -3.96 11.83 -5.27
N THR A 205 -4.88 11.67 -4.33
CA THR A 205 -4.75 10.74 -3.21
C THR A 205 -5.30 9.36 -3.59
N ALA A 206 -4.90 8.33 -2.85
CA ALA A 206 -5.36 6.97 -3.08
C ALA A 206 -6.87 6.84 -2.97
N SER A 207 -7.52 7.53 -2.04
CA SER A 207 -8.98 7.48 -1.87
C SER A 207 -9.74 8.11 -3.04
N ARG A 208 -9.18 9.15 -3.67
CA ARG A 208 -9.74 9.72 -4.90
C ARG A 208 -9.48 8.83 -6.11
N PHE A 209 -8.38 8.09 -6.12
CA PHE A 209 -8.07 7.12 -7.16
C PHE A 209 -8.97 5.88 -7.05
N TRP A 210 -9.09 5.33 -5.86
CA TRP A 210 -9.90 4.17 -5.54
C TRP A 210 -10.44 4.28 -4.10
N PRO A 211 -11.70 4.67 -3.90
CA PRO A 211 -12.30 4.73 -2.57
C PRO A 211 -12.13 3.40 -1.82
N SER A 212 -11.59 3.44 -0.63
CA SER A 212 -11.24 2.25 0.16
C SER A 212 -10.28 1.27 -0.53
N GLY A 213 -9.42 1.77 -1.43
CA GLY A 213 -8.43 0.96 -2.16
C GLY A 213 -7.42 0.30 -1.23
N PRO A 214 -6.98 -0.96 -1.55
CA PRO A 214 -6.01 -1.70 -0.74
C PRO A 214 -4.61 -1.08 -0.82
N ASP A 215 -3.83 -1.20 0.27
CA ASP A 215 -2.43 -0.76 0.24
C ASP A 215 -1.49 -1.81 0.84
N LYS A 216 -1.48 -1.98 2.17
CA LYS A 216 -0.55 -2.89 2.85
C LYS A 216 -1.25 -4.10 3.43
N VAL A 217 -0.47 -5.16 3.59
CA VAL A 217 -0.89 -6.41 4.24
C VAL A 217 0.14 -6.83 5.29
N LEU A 218 -0.27 -7.64 6.23
CA LEU A 218 0.64 -8.48 6.98
C LEU A 218 1.05 -9.63 6.05
N GLY A 219 2.27 -9.58 5.54
CA GLY A 219 2.86 -10.68 4.78
C GLY A 219 3.53 -11.66 5.73
N MET A 220 3.08 -12.92 5.78
CA MET A 220 3.66 -13.95 6.65
C MET A 220 4.25 -15.08 5.82
N ALA A 221 5.37 -15.62 6.24
CA ALA A 221 5.88 -16.86 5.64
C ALA A 221 4.84 -17.99 5.80
N ALA A 222 4.44 -18.65 4.72
CA ALA A 222 3.40 -19.68 4.77
C ALA A 222 3.77 -20.84 5.72
N ARG A 223 5.06 -21.15 5.82
CA ARG A 223 5.58 -22.13 6.79
C ARG A 223 5.27 -21.76 8.24
N PHE A 224 5.33 -20.45 8.59
CA PHE A 224 5.00 -19.99 9.94
C PHE A 224 3.54 -20.31 10.26
N ALA A 225 2.63 -20.00 9.35
CA ALA A 225 1.22 -20.29 9.52
C ALA A 225 0.91 -21.79 9.69
N SER A 226 1.66 -22.66 9.03
CA SER A 226 1.48 -24.10 9.12
C SER A 226 2.12 -24.73 10.38
N THR A 227 3.22 -24.18 10.86
CA THR A 227 3.97 -24.73 12.01
C THR A 227 3.61 -24.09 13.33
N ARG A 228 3.08 -22.84 13.30
CA ARG A 228 2.72 -22.03 14.48
C ARG A 228 1.35 -21.35 14.30
N PRO A 229 0.27 -22.12 14.04
CA PRO A 229 -1.05 -21.55 13.75
C PRO A 229 -1.66 -20.76 14.90
N ASP A 230 -1.43 -21.18 16.14
CA ASP A 230 -1.96 -20.50 17.33
C ASP A 230 -1.25 -19.16 17.57
N ASP A 231 0.07 -19.08 17.29
CA ASP A 231 0.82 -17.84 17.41
C ASP A 231 0.44 -16.86 16.31
N LEU A 232 0.19 -17.34 15.10
CA LEU A 232 -0.37 -16.49 14.03
C LEU A 232 -1.73 -15.94 14.43
N LYS A 233 -2.60 -16.78 14.97
CA LYS A 233 -3.93 -16.37 15.45
C LYS A 233 -3.83 -15.30 16.55
N ALA A 234 -2.92 -15.47 17.50
CA ALA A 234 -2.65 -14.51 18.56
C ALA A 234 -2.10 -13.18 17.98
N CYS A 235 -1.17 -13.25 17.03
CA CYS A 235 -0.64 -12.09 16.32
C CYS A 235 -1.75 -11.31 15.60
N LEU A 236 -2.64 -12.00 14.89
CA LEU A 236 -3.77 -11.38 14.19
C LEU A 236 -4.71 -10.67 15.17
N ARG A 237 -5.05 -11.29 16.32
CA ARG A 237 -5.89 -10.64 17.36
C ARG A 237 -5.23 -9.36 17.90
N ALA A 238 -3.94 -9.42 18.23
CA ALA A 238 -3.20 -8.25 18.69
C ALA A 238 -3.24 -7.11 17.66
N LEU A 239 -3.03 -7.43 16.38
CA LEU A 239 -3.03 -6.43 15.31
C LEU A 239 -4.44 -5.90 14.99
N MET A 240 -5.49 -6.71 15.09
CA MET A 240 -6.88 -6.25 14.95
C MET A 240 -7.23 -5.22 16.01
N ARG A 241 -6.89 -5.50 17.28
CA ARG A 241 -7.07 -4.57 18.39
C ARG A 241 -6.26 -3.30 18.21
N ALA A 242 -5.02 -3.42 17.78
CA ALA A 242 -4.16 -2.27 17.48
C ALA A 242 -4.70 -1.41 16.34
N ALA A 243 -5.23 -2.03 15.28
CA ALA A 243 -5.85 -1.34 14.15
C ALA A 243 -7.12 -0.59 14.57
N ALA A 244 -7.98 -1.21 15.38
CA ALA A 244 -9.17 -0.58 15.94
C ALA A 244 -8.81 0.60 16.87
N TRP A 245 -7.77 0.42 17.70
CA TRP A 245 -7.25 1.49 18.55
C TRP A 245 -6.71 2.67 17.73
N ALA A 246 -6.01 2.39 16.62
CA ALA A 246 -5.44 3.40 15.75
C ALA A 246 -6.50 4.22 14.99
N ASP A 247 -7.65 3.61 14.67
CA ASP A 247 -8.77 4.29 14.00
C ASP A 247 -9.67 5.07 14.99
N ALA A 248 -9.50 4.87 16.29
CA ALA A 248 -10.34 5.52 17.29
C ALA A 248 -9.97 7.01 17.44
N PRO A 249 -10.90 7.96 17.20
CA PRO A 249 -10.59 9.39 17.16
C PRO A 249 -9.94 9.93 18.45
N GLN A 250 -10.30 9.38 19.60
CA GLN A 250 -9.74 9.77 20.91
C GLN A 250 -8.25 9.42 21.06
N ASN A 251 -7.73 8.50 20.24
CA ASN A 251 -6.35 8.04 20.29
C ASN A 251 -5.45 8.78 19.28
N HIS A 252 -6.02 9.68 18.46
CA HIS A 252 -5.32 10.31 17.34
C HIS A 252 -4.02 11.04 17.77
N GLU A 253 -4.06 11.83 18.85
CA GLU A 253 -2.89 12.57 19.32
C GLU A 253 -1.78 11.61 19.79
N VAL A 254 -2.14 10.58 20.56
CA VAL A 254 -1.20 9.58 21.05
C VAL A 254 -0.62 8.77 19.89
N LEU A 255 -1.42 8.44 18.86
CA LEU A 255 -0.95 7.77 17.67
C LEU A 255 0.08 8.61 16.91
N VAL A 256 -0.16 9.92 16.77
CA VAL A 256 0.81 10.86 16.16
C VAL A 256 2.12 10.86 16.96
N GLU A 257 2.05 10.94 18.29
CA GLU A 257 3.23 10.92 19.15
C GLU A 257 4.02 9.61 19.02
N ILE A 258 3.33 8.46 18.98
CA ILE A 258 3.97 7.15 18.76
C ILE A 258 4.71 7.16 17.41
N LEU A 259 4.02 7.46 16.33
CA LEU A 259 4.57 7.37 14.97
C LEU A 259 5.68 8.40 14.69
N ALA A 260 5.66 9.57 15.36
CA ALA A 260 6.69 10.59 15.20
C ALA A 260 8.04 10.18 15.82
N ARG A 261 8.07 9.17 16.68
CA ARG A 261 9.33 8.70 17.29
C ARG A 261 10.27 8.12 16.22
N PRO A 262 11.61 8.34 16.37
CA PRO A 262 12.61 7.88 15.40
C PRO A 262 12.62 6.37 15.15
N GLU A 263 12.24 5.58 16.16
CA GLU A 263 12.16 4.11 16.05
C GLU A 263 11.03 3.65 15.11
N TRP A 264 10.00 4.49 14.90
CA TRP A 264 8.87 4.21 14.01
C TRP A 264 9.03 4.94 12.67
N VAL A 265 8.20 5.94 12.42
CA VAL A 265 8.26 6.70 11.15
C VAL A 265 9.36 7.77 11.21
N GLY A 266 9.43 8.53 12.32
CA GLY A 266 10.44 9.57 12.51
C GLY A 266 10.24 10.79 11.59
N ALA A 267 9.02 11.00 11.10
CA ALA A 267 8.66 12.20 10.33
C ALA A 267 8.06 13.29 11.24
N PRO A 268 7.96 14.55 10.77
CA PRO A 268 7.32 15.63 11.53
C PRO A 268 5.89 15.26 11.95
N ALA A 269 5.56 15.52 13.21
CA ALA A 269 4.28 15.15 13.81
C ALA A 269 3.07 15.77 13.08
N ASP A 270 3.19 17.00 12.59
CA ASP A 270 2.16 17.68 11.81
C ASP A 270 1.89 17.01 10.45
N ALA A 271 2.93 16.50 9.80
CA ALA A 271 2.80 15.74 8.56
C ALA A 271 2.11 14.39 8.80
N ILE A 272 2.47 13.69 9.89
CA ILE A 272 1.79 12.45 10.31
C ILE A 272 0.33 12.73 10.65
N ALA A 273 0.04 13.76 11.44
CA ALA A 273 -1.31 14.15 11.81
C ALA A 273 -2.18 14.46 10.58
N ARG A 274 -1.62 15.17 9.60
CA ARG A 274 -2.29 15.46 8.34
C ARG A 274 -2.60 14.18 7.56
N ALA A 275 -1.64 13.28 7.48
CA ALA A 275 -1.79 12.00 6.78
C ALA A 275 -2.88 11.12 7.41
N LEU A 276 -2.93 11.04 8.74
CA LEU A 276 -3.95 10.28 9.47
C LEU A 276 -5.36 10.86 9.30
N LYS A 277 -5.48 12.18 9.21
CA LYS A 277 -6.79 12.85 9.02
C LYS A 277 -7.32 12.67 7.60
N SER A 278 -6.45 12.47 6.62
CA SER A 278 -6.87 12.57 5.23
C SER A 278 -7.62 11.36 4.72
N GLU A 279 -7.27 10.10 5.09
CA GLU A 279 -7.93 8.98 4.39
C GLU A 279 -7.49 7.59 4.80
N ILE A 280 -6.41 7.44 5.57
CA ILE A 280 -5.92 6.12 5.93
C ILE A 280 -6.89 5.44 6.90
N VAL A 281 -7.21 4.18 6.63
CA VAL A 281 -8.13 3.39 7.42
C VAL A 281 -7.44 2.08 7.81
N PHE A 282 -7.47 1.75 9.10
CA PHE A 282 -6.80 0.56 9.62
C PHE A 282 -7.77 -0.58 9.94
N HIS A 283 -8.97 -0.27 10.45
CA HIS A 283 -9.92 -1.26 10.94
C HIS A 283 -11.36 -1.05 10.49
N ARG A 284 -11.87 0.21 10.59
CA ARG A 284 -13.29 0.49 10.28
C ARG A 284 -13.66 0.02 8.87
N ASP A 285 -14.94 -0.24 8.66
CA ASP A 285 -15.51 -0.71 7.39
C ASP A 285 -14.88 -2.02 6.90
N GLY A 286 -14.45 -2.89 7.84
CA GLY A 286 -13.85 -4.18 7.53
C GLY A 286 -12.50 -4.10 6.83
N SER A 287 -11.75 -2.98 6.99
CA SER A 287 -10.50 -2.76 6.25
C SER A 287 -9.42 -3.77 6.54
N GLY A 288 -9.45 -4.44 7.71
CA GLY A 288 -8.50 -5.48 8.07
C GLY A 288 -8.68 -6.80 7.32
N LEU A 289 -9.85 -7.04 6.70
CA LEU A 289 -10.11 -8.27 5.94
C LEU A 289 -9.30 -8.25 4.62
N PRO A 290 -8.42 -9.25 4.37
CA PRO A 290 -7.69 -9.34 3.11
C PRO A 290 -8.61 -9.89 2.01
N MET A 291 -9.17 -8.98 1.20
CA MET A 291 -10.15 -9.33 0.18
C MET A 291 -9.49 -9.91 -1.07
N PRO A 292 -9.87 -11.14 -1.51
CA PRO A 292 -9.34 -11.74 -2.74
C PRO A 292 -9.53 -10.88 -3.99
N GLU A 293 -10.62 -10.11 -4.07
CA GLU A 293 -10.92 -9.20 -5.18
C GLU A 293 -9.82 -8.14 -5.35
N HIS A 294 -9.24 -7.65 -4.25
CA HIS A 294 -8.09 -6.76 -4.29
C HIS A 294 -6.85 -7.47 -4.85
N GLY A 295 -6.64 -8.72 -4.45
CA GLY A 295 -5.58 -9.57 -5.00
C GLY A 295 -5.73 -9.78 -6.51
N LEU A 296 -6.95 -10.05 -6.99
CA LEU A 296 -7.26 -10.22 -8.41
C LEU A 296 -7.02 -8.93 -9.20
N TRP A 297 -7.36 -7.77 -8.64
CA TRP A 297 -7.03 -6.50 -9.28
C TRP A 297 -5.52 -6.32 -9.43
N PHE A 298 -4.73 -6.57 -8.37
CA PHE A 298 -3.27 -6.49 -8.46
C PHE A 298 -2.70 -7.49 -9.47
N ALA A 299 -3.17 -8.72 -9.46
CA ALA A 299 -2.75 -9.75 -10.40
C ALA A 299 -3.07 -9.35 -11.85
N SER A 300 -4.25 -8.74 -12.10
CA SER A 300 -4.60 -8.20 -13.41
C SER A 300 -3.65 -7.09 -13.86
N GLN A 301 -3.21 -6.21 -12.94
CA GLN A 301 -2.20 -5.19 -13.26
C GLN A 301 -0.81 -5.80 -13.51
N MET A 302 -0.44 -6.87 -12.79
CA MET A 302 0.80 -7.60 -13.07
C MET A 302 0.78 -8.17 -14.49
N VAL A 303 -0.33 -8.74 -14.93
CA VAL A 303 -0.50 -9.22 -16.31
C VAL A 303 -0.47 -8.06 -17.31
N ARG A 304 -1.22 -6.98 -17.06
CA ARG A 304 -1.25 -5.79 -17.91
C ARG A 304 0.16 -5.21 -18.18
N TRP A 305 1.03 -5.23 -17.18
CA TRP A 305 2.37 -4.67 -17.27
C TRP A 305 3.48 -5.71 -17.56
N GLY A 306 3.09 -6.92 -17.97
CA GLY A 306 4.03 -7.98 -18.36
C GLY A 306 4.87 -8.55 -17.19
N GLN A 307 4.35 -8.44 -15.97
CA GLN A 307 4.99 -8.95 -14.75
C GLN A 307 4.46 -10.33 -14.34
N ALA A 308 3.38 -10.78 -14.96
CA ALA A 308 2.85 -12.15 -14.89
C ALA A 308 2.39 -12.57 -16.27
N GLY A 309 2.38 -13.89 -16.54
CA GLY A 309 1.94 -14.44 -17.81
C GLY A 309 0.46 -14.18 -18.08
N ALA A 310 0.08 -13.99 -19.34
CA ALA A 310 -1.31 -13.83 -19.75
C ALA A 310 -2.14 -15.12 -19.59
N ASP A 311 -1.48 -16.24 -19.41
CA ASP A 311 -2.03 -17.59 -19.18
C ASP A 311 -2.04 -17.98 -17.69
N ALA A 312 -1.62 -17.08 -16.79
CA ALA A 312 -1.56 -17.36 -15.37
C ALA A 312 -2.97 -17.59 -14.77
N ASP A 313 -3.10 -18.61 -13.94
CA ASP A 313 -4.29 -18.82 -13.12
C ASP A 313 -4.29 -17.84 -11.96
N LEU A 314 -4.91 -16.67 -12.18
CA LEU A 314 -4.93 -15.58 -11.20
C LEU A 314 -5.77 -15.91 -9.97
N GLU A 315 -6.83 -16.70 -10.12
CA GLU A 315 -7.68 -17.12 -9.00
C GLU A 315 -6.92 -18.06 -8.07
N ALA A 316 -6.26 -19.08 -8.61
CA ALA A 316 -5.43 -19.99 -7.82
C ALA A 316 -4.26 -19.27 -7.15
N LEU A 317 -3.61 -18.33 -7.83
CA LEU A 317 -2.57 -17.47 -7.26
C LEU A 317 -3.08 -16.68 -6.06
N VAL A 318 -4.20 -16.00 -6.22
CA VAL A 318 -4.77 -15.15 -5.16
C VAL A 318 -5.27 -16.00 -4.00
N ALA A 319 -5.94 -17.12 -4.26
CA ALA A 319 -6.41 -18.03 -3.21
C ALA A 319 -5.26 -18.62 -2.35
N ARG A 320 -4.08 -18.80 -2.95
CA ARG A 320 -2.88 -19.24 -2.22
C ARG A 320 -2.34 -18.15 -1.30
N VAL A 321 -2.38 -16.88 -1.72
CA VAL A 321 -1.77 -15.75 -1.01
C VAL A 321 -2.73 -15.08 -0.04
N TYR A 322 -3.94 -14.72 -0.47
CA TYR A 322 -4.91 -14.03 0.36
C TYR A 322 -5.67 -15.03 1.23
N ARG A 323 -5.60 -14.87 2.54
CA ARG A 323 -6.12 -15.83 3.52
C ARG A 323 -7.16 -15.21 4.46
N PRO A 324 -8.34 -14.79 3.91
CA PRO A 324 -9.43 -14.27 4.72
C PRO A 324 -9.99 -15.30 5.73
N ASP A 325 -9.79 -16.58 5.48
CA ASP A 325 -10.14 -17.67 6.39
C ASP A 325 -9.39 -17.57 7.72
N LEU A 326 -8.08 -17.28 7.68
CA LEU A 326 -7.25 -17.10 8.89
C LEU A 326 -7.64 -15.84 9.66
N TYR A 327 -7.93 -14.73 8.94
CA TYR A 327 -8.47 -13.53 9.55
C TYR A 327 -9.76 -13.79 10.31
N ARG A 328 -10.75 -14.39 9.64
CA ARG A 328 -12.05 -14.70 10.25
C ARG A 328 -11.93 -15.64 11.44
N ALA A 329 -11.06 -16.66 11.35
CA ALA A 329 -10.81 -17.58 12.47
C ALA A 329 -10.20 -16.87 13.69
N ALA A 330 -9.34 -15.88 13.49
CA ALA A 330 -8.81 -15.05 14.57
C ALA A 330 -9.88 -14.14 15.15
N ALA A 331 -10.65 -13.48 14.31
CA ALA A 331 -11.72 -12.57 14.66
C ALA A 331 -12.81 -13.24 15.53
N LEU A 332 -13.27 -14.42 15.12
CA LEU A 332 -14.26 -15.20 15.88
C LEU A 332 -13.78 -15.64 17.28
N SER A 333 -12.48 -15.56 17.55
CA SER A 333 -11.91 -15.89 18.86
C SER A 333 -11.69 -14.68 19.78
N LEU A 334 -11.97 -13.46 19.30
CA LEU A 334 -12.02 -12.27 20.13
C LEU A 334 -13.29 -12.25 20.96
N ASP A 335 -13.19 -11.76 22.19
CA ASP A 335 -14.36 -11.61 23.05
C ASP A 335 -15.07 -10.28 22.70
N PRO A 336 -16.29 -10.32 22.12
CA PRO A 336 -17.03 -9.10 21.77
C PRO A 336 -17.38 -8.21 22.98
N ILE A 337 -17.35 -8.77 24.20
CA ILE A 337 -17.63 -8.02 25.44
C ILE A 337 -16.40 -7.19 25.82
N LEU A 338 -15.19 -7.74 25.59
CA LEU A 338 -13.94 -7.05 25.90
C LEU A 338 -13.54 -6.03 24.82
N ASP A 339 -14.02 -6.22 23.59
CA ASP A 339 -13.68 -5.36 22.46
C ASP A 339 -14.92 -5.06 21.57
N PRO A 340 -15.87 -4.22 22.05
CA PRO A 340 -17.09 -3.89 21.29
C PRO A 340 -16.83 -3.22 19.93
N ALA A 341 -15.63 -2.57 19.77
CA ALA A 341 -15.21 -1.96 18.52
C ALA A 341 -14.88 -2.99 17.42
N LEU A 342 -14.75 -4.27 17.78
CA LEU A 342 -14.45 -5.38 16.90
C LEU A 342 -15.70 -6.15 16.46
N SER A 343 -16.89 -5.55 16.53
CA SER A 343 -18.10 -6.15 15.96
C SER A 343 -17.88 -6.34 14.44
N PHE A 344 -17.72 -7.60 14.06
CA PHE A 344 -17.66 -8.00 12.65
C PHE A 344 -19.08 -8.04 12.10
N GLU A 345 -19.65 -6.91 11.76
CA GLU A 345 -20.62 -6.89 10.69
C GLU A 345 -19.87 -7.30 9.42
N ASP A 346 -20.40 -8.29 8.71
CA ASP A 346 -19.82 -8.69 7.42
C ASP A 346 -19.52 -7.43 6.63
N ALA A 347 -18.23 -7.21 6.34
CA ALA A 347 -17.82 -6.09 5.52
C ALA A 347 -18.67 -6.17 4.26
N ALA A 348 -19.58 -5.22 4.10
CA ALA A 348 -20.43 -5.16 2.93
C ALA A 348 -19.50 -5.30 1.73
N THR A 349 -19.79 -6.26 0.86
CA THR A 349 -18.99 -6.49 -0.34
C THR A 349 -18.85 -5.11 -0.99
N PRO A 350 -17.64 -4.52 -1.07
CA PRO A 350 -17.51 -3.20 -1.65
C PRO A 350 -18.17 -3.25 -3.02
N ASP A 351 -19.01 -2.26 -3.31
CA ASP A 351 -19.52 -2.04 -4.68
C ASP A 351 -18.35 -2.21 -5.63
N ALA A 352 -18.61 -2.96 -6.73
CA ALA A 352 -17.58 -3.32 -7.70
C ALA A 352 -16.57 -2.21 -7.88
N ALA A 353 -15.31 -2.48 -7.58
CA ALA A 353 -14.26 -1.47 -7.44
C ALA A 353 -14.32 -0.46 -8.57
N ARG A 354 -14.74 0.76 -8.29
CA ARG A 354 -14.77 1.85 -9.25
C ARG A 354 -13.59 2.76 -9.00
N LEU A 355 -12.64 2.73 -9.92
CA LEU A 355 -11.51 3.63 -9.90
C LEU A 355 -11.96 5.04 -10.35
N PHE A 356 -11.07 6.02 -10.24
CA PHE A 356 -11.34 7.42 -10.59
C PHE A 356 -11.89 7.64 -12.01
N ASP A 357 -11.58 6.74 -12.95
CA ASP A 357 -12.06 6.76 -14.32
C ASP A 357 -13.42 6.05 -14.52
N GLN A 358 -14.07 5.64 -13.42
CA GLN A 358 -15.33 4.92 -13.37
C GLN A 358 -15.33 3.56 -14.11
N ARG A 359 -14.17 3.04 -14.50
CA ARG A 359 -14.05 1.73 -15.13
C ARG A 359 -14.31 0.64 -14.09
N PRO A 360 -15.35 -0.19 -14.28
CA PRO A 360 -15.65 -1.26 -13.33
C PRO A 360 -14.57 -2.35 -13.44
N PHE A 361 -14.15 -2.88 -12.29
CA PHE A 361 -13.36 -4.10 -12.23
C PHE A 361 -14.28 -5.28 -11.90
N ASP A 362 -14.30 -6.27 -12.79
CA ASP A 362 -15.00 -7.53 -12.55
C ASP A 362 -13.98 -8.58 -12.05
N PRO A 363 -14.07 -9.01 -10.79
CA PRO A 363 -13.18 -10.03 -10.24
C PRO A 363 -13.32 -11.40 -10.93
N ALA A 364 -14.46 -11.70 -11.57
CA ALA A 364 -14.66 -12.94 -12.32
C ALA A 364 -13.98 -12.92 -13.70
N ALA A 365 -13.48 -11.77 -14.16
CA ALA A 365 -12.85 -11.63 -15.48
C ALA A 365 -11.57 -10.77 -15.43
N PRO A 366 -10.59 -11.06 -14.54
CA PRO A 366 -9.42 -10.20 -14.32
C PRO A 366 -8.52 -10.09 -15.56
N LEU A 367 -8.39 -11.14 -16.36
CA LEU A 367 -7.62 -11.13 -17.62
C LEU A 367 -8.29 -10.27 -18.70
N ALA A 368 -9.62 -10.33 -18.80
CA ALA A 368 -10.37 -9.46 -19.72
C ALA A 368 -10.20 -7.99 -19.33
N TYR A 369 -10.21 -7.69 -18.03
CA TYR A 369 -9.93 -6.35 -17.53
C TYR A 369 -8.51 -5.89 -17.92
N ALA A 370 -7.47 -6.71 -17.67
CA ALA A 370 -6.09 -6.40 -18.04
C ALA A 370 -5.94 -6.09 -19.54
N SER A 371 -6.64 -6.84 -20.40
CA SER A 371 -6.59 -6.70 -21.87
C SER A 371 -7.40 -5.53 -22.41
N SER A 372 -8.28 -4.92 -21.61
CA SER A 372 -9.19 -3.86 -22.05
C SER A 372 -8.53 -2.48 -22.20
N PHE A 373 -7.28 -2.32 -21.77
CA PHE A 373 -6.58 -1.03 -21.78
C PHE A 373 -5.83 -0.79 -23.09
N ALA A 374 -5.80 0.47 -23.53
CA ALA A 374 -5.06 0.88 -24.72
C ALA A 374 -3.54 0.85 -24.52
N ILE A 375 -3.09 1.15 -23.29
CA ILE A 375 -1.68 1.17 -22.90
C ILE A 375 -1.41 0.04 -21.92
N GLY A 376 -0.46 -0.83 -22.25
CA GLY A 376 -0.03 -1.99 -21.48
C GLY A 376 0.89 -2.88 -22.33
N ARG A 377 1.55 -3.86 -21.72
CA ARG A 377 2.49 -4.77 -22.41
C ARG A 377 1.83 -6.01 -23.04
N LEU A 378 0.55 -6.25 -22.79
CA LEU A 378 -0.17 -7.38 -23.41
C LEU A 378 -0.41 -7.25 -24.92
N ARG A 379 -0.08 -6.10 -25.51
CA ARG A 379 -0.30 -5.79 -26.93
C ARG A 379 0.97 -5.67 -27.75
N ASP A 380 2.11 -5.86 -27.13
CA ASP A 380 3.42 -5.98 -27.79
C ASP A 380 3.73 -7.46 -27.98
#